data_a4e343ab88d80f84e19b0fdf2110fe85
#
_entry.id   a4e343ab88d80f84e19b0fdf2110fe85
#
_cell.length_a   1.000
_cell.length_b   1.000
_cell.length_c   1.000
_cell.angle_alpha   90.00
_cell.angle_beta   90.00
_cell.angle_gamma   90.00
#
_symmetry.space_group_name_H-M   'P 1'
#
loop_
_entity.id
_entity.type
_entity.pdbx_description
1 polymer ?
#
loop_
_entity_poly.entity_id
_entity_poly.type
_entity_poly.pdbx_seq_one_letter_code
_entity_poly.pdbx_strand_id
1 'polypeptide(L)'
;GSGDIFSRKKLTESIKLITDRLGDDGYGFANVNASPEQDKEKQEVAFTFFIDPGRRVYVRRITISGNERTRDEVIRREIRQLEGSWYSTAKINRSKVRVDILKYFSAVSVETPAVANSTDKVDVNITVKEKPTGNVMFGLGFSQQEGIILSGNISQANIFGTGKHLALKANTGA
;
A
#
# COMPACT_ATOMS: atom_id res chain seq x y z
N GLY A 1 26.48 15.32 4.90
CA GLY A 1 27.92 15.24 4.95
C GLY A 1 28.50 16.07 6.05
N SER A 2 29.82 15.91 6.19
CA SER A 2 30.50 16.64 7.22
C SER A 2 30.41 18.11 6.89
N GLY A 3 30.07 18.91 7.82
CA GLY A 3 29.90 20.32 7.59
C GLY A 3 28.51 20.75 7.20
N ASP A 4 27.61 19.77 6.97
CA ASP A 4 26.25 20.14 6.64
C ASP A 4 25.48 20.51 7.89
N ILE A 5 24.52 21.38 7.75
CA ILE A 5 23.65 21.70 8.85
C ILE A 5 22.82 20.48 9.14
N PHE A 6 22.68 20.15 10.41
CA PHE A 6 21.87 19.03 10.81
C PHE A 6 20.48 19.12 10.19
N SER A 7 20.03 18.07 9.54
CA SER A 7 18.73 17.98 8.96
C SER A 7 17.98 16.83 9.58
N ARG A 8 16.90 17.15 10.28
CA ARG A 8 16.05 16.14 10.86
C ARG A 8 15.43 15.27 9.76
N LYS A 9 15.19 15.86 8.60
CA LYS A 9 14.66 15.12 7.48
C LYS A 9 15.63 14.05 7.00
N LYS A 10 16.91 14.41 6.88
CA LYS A 10 17.91 13.42 6.45
C LYS A 10 18.08 12.31 7.47
N LEU A 11 18.02 12.64 8.76
CA LEU A 11 18.12 11.65 9.79
C LEU A 11 16.94 10.69 9.73
N THR A 12 15.72 11.21 9.57
CA THR A 12 14.53 10.39 9.46
C THR A 12 14.59 9.50 8.23
N GLU A 13 15.08 10.02 7.13
CA GLU A 13 15.23 9.22 5.91
C GLU A 13 16.24 8.11 6.09
N SER A 14 17.34 8.38 6.80
CA SER A 14 18.35 7.35 7.07
C SER A 14 17.80 6.24 7.93
N ILE A 15 17.05 6.60 8.97
CA ILE A 15 16.42 5.62 9.85
C ILE A 15 15.43 4.77 9.02
N LYS A 16 14.65 5.42 8.16
CA LYS A 16 13.69 4.70 7.34
C LYS A 16 14.39 3.74 6.38
N LEU A 17 15.49 4.15 5.76
CA LEU A 17 16.22 3.29 4.85
C LEU A 17 16.76 2.06 5.57
N ILE A 18 17.30 2.23 6.76
CA ILE A 18 17.81 1.10 7.54
C ILE A 18 16.66 0.18 7.94
N THR A 19 15.58 0.75 8.41
CA THR A 19 14.41 -0.02 8.83
C THR A 19 13.82 -0.80 7.65
N ASP A 20 13.70 -0.18 6.50
CA ASP A 20 13.16 -0.83 5.31
C ASP A 20 14.08 -1.94 4.83
N ARG A 21 15.39 -1.73 4.89
CA ARG A 21 16.34 -2.76 4.49
C ARG A 21 16.25 -3.98 5.39
N LEU A 22 16.14 -3.75 6.69
CA LEU A 22 15.97 -4.85 7.63
C LEU A 22 14.62 -5.53 7.40
N GLY A 23 13.59 -4.76 7.12
CA GLY A 23 12.29 -5.32 6.80
C GLY A 23 12.29 -6.16 5.55
N ASP A 24 13.13 -5.82 4.55
CA ASP A 24 13.23 -6.62 3.34
C ASP A 24 13.81 -8.01 3.63
N ASP A 25 14.58 -8.13 4.68
CA ASP A 25 15.17 -9.39 5.08
C ASP A 25 14.32 -10.12 6.14
N GLY A 26 13.14 -9.63 6.42
CA GLY A 26 12.23 -10.31 7.35
C GLY A 26 12.17 -9.71 8.75
N TYR A 27 12.95 -8.67 9.03
CA TYR A 27 12.97 -8.09 10.36
C TYR A 27 11.90 -6.99 10.47
N GLY A 28 10.66 -7.42 10.52
CA GLY A 28 9.52 -6.49 10.51
C GLY A 28 9.33 -5.69 11.77
N PHE A 29 9.97 -6.09 12.87
CA PHE A 29 9.89 -5.35 14.12
C PHE A 29 11.20 -4.65 14.45
N ALA A 30 12.07 -4.47 13.47
CA ALA A 30 13.35 -3.83 13.71
C ALA A 30 13.15 -2.43 14.25
N ASN A 31 13.99 -2.07 15.19
CA ASN A 31 13.95 -0.77 15.81
C ASN A 31 15.28 -0.09 15.59
N VAL A 32 15.26 1.11 15.08
CA VAL A 32 16.45 1.86 14.78
C VAL A 32 16.35 3.21 15.46
N ASN A 33 17.31 3.50 16.33
CA ASN A 33 17.36 4.77 17.04
C ASN A 33 18.68 5.46 16.72
N ALA A 34 18.66 6.76 16.70
CA ALA A 34 19.86 7.54 16.50
C ALA A 34 20.16 8.35 17.74
N SER A 35 21.40 8.36 18.15
CA SER A 35 21.86 9.15 19.28
C SER A 35 22.87 10.17 18.79
N PRO A 36 22.68 11.45 19.07
CA PRO A 36 23.63 12.45 18.63
C PRO A 36 24.83 12.51 19.58
N GLU A 37 26.00 12.71 19.01
CA GLU A 37 27.19 12.95 19.80
C GLU A 37 27.76 14.25 19.29
N GLN A 38 27.82 15.24 20.16
CA GLN A 38 28.27 16.53 19.76
C GLN A 38 29.74 16.71 20.05
N ASP A 39 30.52 17.03 19.05
CA ASP A 39 31.92 17.36 19.24
C ASP A 39 32.00 18.88 19.25
N LYS A 40 32.15 19.44 20.44
CA LYS A 40 32.16 20.89 20.58
C LYS A 40 33.38 21.53 19.98
N GLU A 41 34.50 20.80 19.91
CA GLU A 41 35.71 21.38 19.38
C GLU A 41 35.63 21.52 17.87
N LYS A 42 35.04 20.58 17.19
CA LYS A 42 34.92 20.64 15.75
C LYS A 42 33.60 21.19 15.31
N GLN A 43 32.71 21.52 16.24
CA GLN A 43 31.36 22.00 15.93
C GLN A 43 30.63 21.02 15.01
N GLU A 44 30.82 19.75 15.24
CA GLU A 44 30.20 18.72 14.43
C GLU A 44 29.27 17.88 15.30
N VAL A 45 28.24 17.33 14.68
CA VAL A 45 27.35 16.38 15.35
C VAL A 45 27.46 15.08 14.61
N ALA A 46 27.84 14.05 15.32
CA ALA A 46 27.85 12.70 14.77
C ALA A 46 26.65 11.95 15.32
N PHE A 47 26.15 11.01 14.58
CA PHE A 47 25.03 10.20 15.03
C PHE A 47 25.48 8.75 15.10
N THR A 48 25.12 8.11 16.18
CA THR A 48 25.31 6.68 16.33
C THR A 48 23.96 6.04 16.20
N PHE A 49 23.84 5.09 15.28
CA PHE A 49 22.58 4.40 15.09
C PHE A 49 22.60 3.10 15.88
N PHE A 50 21.61 2.93 16.73
CA PHE A 50 21.45 1.70 17.50
C PHE A 50 20.37 0.89 16.82
N ILE A 51 20.73 -0.29 16.37
CA ILE A 51 19.84 -1.13 15.61
C ILE A 51 19.51 -2.37 16.41
N ASP A 52 18.23 -2.57 16.67
CA ASP A 52 17.75 -3.79 17.26
C ASP A 52 16.89 -4.48 16.23
N PRO A 53 17.40 -5.48 15.53
CA PRO A 53 16.62 -6.11 14.47
C PRO A 53 15.47 -6.96 14.99
N GLY A 54 15.55 -7.40 16.23
CA GLY A 54 14.53 -8.29 16.76
C GLY A 54 14.56 -9.62 16.04
N ARG A 55 13.47 -10.32 16.03
CA ARG A 55 13.37 -11.59 15.36
C ARG A 55 12.91 -11.39 13.93
N ARG A 56 13.31 -12.30 13.06
CA ARG A 56 12.68 -12.35 11.74
C ARG A 56 11.24 -12.77 11.94
N VAL A 57 10.35 -12.16 11.18
CA VAL A 57 8.94 -12.48 11.29
C VAL A 57 8.41 -12.94 9.95
N TYR A 58 7.37 -13.73 9.99
CA TYR A 58 6.72 -14.12 8.76
C TYR A 58 5.24 -13.79 8.84
N VAL A 59 4.64 -13.75 7.67
CA VAL A 59 3.25 -13.34 7.54
C VAL A 59 2.37 -14.55 7.77
N ARG A 60 1.51 -14.47 8.77
CA ARG A 60 0.59 -15.56 9.04
C ARG A 60 -0.60 -15.51 8.10
N ARG A 61 -1.19 -14.35 7.95
CA ARG A 61 -2.42 -14.22 7.18
C ARG A 61 -2.50 -12.86 6.53
N ILE A 62 -3.04 -12.83 5.33
CA ILE A 62 -3.30 -11.58 4.62
C ILE A 62 -4.81 -11.41 4.54
N THR A 63 -5.32 -10.36 5.12
CA THR A 63 -6.74 -10.08 5.15
C THR A 63 -7.04 -8.84 4.32
N ILE A 64 -8.06 -8.91 3.51
CA ILE A 64 -8.47 -7.81 2.67
C ILE A 64 -9.86 -7.37 3.12
N SER A 65 -10.05 -6.08 3.33
CA SER A 65 -11.32 -5.55 3.76
C SER A 65 -11.66 -4.26 3.04
N GLY A 66 -12.90 -3.86 3.09
CA GLY A 66 -13.37 -2.66 2.42
C GLY A 66 -13.79 -2.89 0.98
N ASN A 67 -13.61 -4.11 0.47
CA ASN A 67 -13.91 -4.42 -0.90
C ASN A 67 -15.33 -4.94 -1.02
N GLU A 68 -16.29 -4.10 -0.81
CA GLU A 68 -17.68 -4.53 -0.83
C GLU A 68 -18.15 -4.97 -2.21
N ARG A 69 -17.63 -4.38 -3.24
CA ARG A 69 -18.00 -4.73 -4.61
C ARG A 69 -16.90 -5.49 -5.34
N THR A 70 -15.68 -5.35 -4.93
CA THR A 70 -14.57 -6.01 -5.59
C THR A 70 -14.30 -7.35 -4.93
N ARG A 71 -14.21 -8.38 -5.70
CA ARG A 71 -13.94 -9.71 -5.14
C ARG A 71 -12.54 -9.75 -4.55
N ASP A 72 -12.42 -10.49 -3.49
CA ASP A 72 -11.15 -10.65 -2.79
C ASP A 72 -10.04 -11.11 -3.74
N GLU A 73 -10.34 -12.01 -4.64
CA GLU A 73 -9.34 -12.54 -5.55
C GLU A 73 -8.76 -11.50 -6.48
N VAL A 74 -9.51 -10.46 -6.81
CA VAL A 74 -9.03 -9.40 -7.68
C VAL A 74 -7.92 -8.62 -7.01
N ILE A 75 -8.03 -8.41 -5.71
CA ILE A 75 -7.01 -7.71 -4.96
C ILE A 75 -5.89 -8.68 -4.61
N ARG A 76 -6.25 -9.88 -4.17
CA ARG A 76 -5.25 -10.85 -3.68
C ARG A 76 -4.25 -11.25 -4.75
N ARG A 77 -4.66 -11.30 -5.99
CA ARG A 77 -3.74 -11.66 -7.07
C ARG A 77 -2.70 -10.58 -7.34
N GLU A 78 -2.92 -9.36 -6.83
CA GLU A 78 -1.93 -8.29 -6.96
C GLU A 78 -0.94 -8.29 -5.80
N ILE A 79 -1.17 -9.09 -4.77
CA ILE A 79 -0.33 -9.10 -3.60
C ILE A 79 0.90 -9.93 -3.87
N ARG A 80 2.05 -9.36 -3.57
CA ARG A 80 3.34 -10.04 -3.79
C ARG A 80 3.91 -10.63 -2.52
N GLN A 81 3.48 -10.13 -1.37
CA GLN A 81 3.81 -10.75 -0.10
C GLN A 81 2.93 -11.98 0.05
N LEU A 82 3.50 -13.10 0.37
CA LEU A 82 2.75 -14.36 0.48
C LEU A 82 2.52 -14.74 1.93
N GLU A 83 1.39 -15.37 2.19
CA GLU A 83 1.14 -15.96 3.51
C GLU A 83 2.13 -17.08 3.75
N GLY A 84 2.59 -17.20 4.96
CA GLY A 84 3.54 -18.25 5.32
C GLY A 84 4.98 -17.96 4.94
N SER A 85 5.24 -16.85 4.26
CA SER A 85 6.60 -16.48 3.89
C SER A 85 7.12 -15.40 4.79
N TRP A 86 8.44 -15.17 4.72
CA TRP A 86 9.03 -14.12 5.53
C TRP A 86 8.49 -12.77 5.13
N TYR A 87 8.34 -11.92 6.12
CA TYR A 87 7.94 -10.53 5.93
C TYR A 87 8.95 -9.86 4.99
N SER A 88 8.47 -9.02 4.11
CA SER A 88 9.33 -8.22 3.25
C SER A 88 8.69 -6.87 3.01
N THR A 89 9.34 -5.83 3.49
CA THR A 89 8.87 -4.47 3.30
C THR A 89 8.70 -4.15 1.82
N ALA A 90 9.66 -4.59 1.00
CA ALA A 90 9.60 -4.34 -0.43
C ALA A 90 8.39 -5.00 -1.07
N LYS A 91 8.08 -6.23 -0.70
CA LYS A 91 6.95 -6.94 -1.27
C LYS A 91 5.63 -6.33 -0.81
N ILE A 92 5.55 -5.91 0.44
CA ILE A 92 4.35 -5.26 0.96
C ILE A 92 4.13 -3.93 0.25
N ASN A 93 5.16 -3.13 0.07
CA ASN A 93 5.03 -1.86 -0.64
C ASN A 93 4.67 -2.08 -2.11
N ARG A 94 5.24 -3.08 -2.73
CA ARG A 94 4.91 -3.41 -4.11
C ARG A 94 3.45 -3.85 -4.21
N SER A 95 2.98 -4.62 -3.25
CA SER A 95 1.58 -5.05 -3.22
C SER A 95 0.65 -3.85 -3.13
N LYS A 96 0.97 -2.90 -2.26
CA LYS A 96 0.16 -1.70 -2.11
C LYS A 96 0.11 -0.92 -3.42
N VAL A 97 1.25 -0.75 -4.08
CA VAL A 97 1.32 -0.04 -5.34
C VAL A 97 0.50 -0.76 -6.42
N ARG A 98 0.60 -2.07 -6.47
CA ARG A 98 -0.12 -2.84 -7.48
C ARG A 98 -1.63 -2.76 -7.29
N VAL A 99 -2.09 -2.77 -6.06
CA VAL A 99 -3.51 -2.62 -5.77
C VAL A 99 -3.97 -1.20 -6.14
N ASP A 100 -3.14 -0.21 -5.83
CA ASP A 100 -3.47 1.17 -6.12
C ASP A 100 -3.53 1.43 -7.63
N ILE A 101 -2.70 0.76 -8.41
CA ILE A 101 -2.68 0.92 -9.84
C ILE A 101 -3.96 0.41 -10.50
N LEU A 102 -4.70 -0.46 -9.84
CA LEU A 102 -5.96 -0.94 -10.41
C LEU A 102 -6.97 0.19 -10.60
N LYS A 103 -6.82 1.26 -9.85
CA LYS A 103 -7.67 2.44 -9.97
C LYS A 103 -9.12 2.21 -9.54
N TYR A 104 -9.38 1.14 -8.84
CA TYR A 104 -10.71 0.86 -8.32
C TYR A 104 -10.95 1.52 -6.96
N PHE A 105 -9.87 1.98 -6.32
CA PHE A 105 -9.95 2.45 -4.94
C PHE A 105 -9.47 3.88 -4.80
N SER A 106 -10.14 4.63 -3.95
CA SER A 106 -9.71 5.99 -3.61
C SER A 106 -8.61 5.98 -2.55
N ALA A 107 -8.49 4.90 -1.81
CA ALA A 107 -7.45 4.76 -0.80
C ALA A 107 -7.13 3.30 -0.59
N VAL A 108 -5.87 3.02 -0.36
CA VAL A 108 -5.38 1.68 -0.03
C VAL A 108 -4.45 1.84 1.16
N SER A 109 -4.69 1.13 2.23
CA SER A 109 -3.80 1.17 3.39
C SER A 109 -3.42 -0.25 3.77
N VAL A 110 -2.23 -0.39 4.31
CA VAL A 110 -1.72 -1.69 4.73
C VAL A 110 -1.21 -1.56 6.15
N GLU A 111 -1.67 -2.45 7.02
CA GLU A 111 -1.19 -2.51 8.38
C GLU A 111 -0.65 -3.90 8.63
N THR A 112 0.33 -3.99 9.50
CA THR A 112 0.99 -5.25 9.77
C THR A 112 1.03 -5.51 11.28
N PRO A 113 -0.12 -5.78 11.89
CA PRO A 113 -0.16 -5.97 13.34
C PRO A 113 0.50 -7.29 13.74
N ALA A 114 1.15 -7.26 14.90
CA ALA A 114 1.72 -8.46 15.46
C ALA A 114 0.60 -9.43 15.86
N VAL A 115 0.87 -10.70 15.69
CA VAL A 115 -0.10 -11.72 16.07
C VAL A 115 -0.01 -11.94 17.58
N ALA A 116 -1.15 -11.93 18.25
CA ALA A 116 -1.18 -12.14 19.70
C ALA A 116 -0.61 -13.51 20.05
N ASN A 117 0.13 -13.54 21.13
CA ASN A 117 0.76 -14.76 21.64
C ASN A 117 1.80 -15.35 20.69
N SER A 118 2.37 -14.53 19.83
CA SER A 118 3.43 -14.96 18.94
C SER A 118 4.51 -13.89 18.91
N THR A 119 5.75 -14.30 18.80
CA THR A 119 6.86 -13.35 18.76
C THR A 119 7.46 -13.22 17.37
N ASP A 120 7.02 -14.03 16.42
CA ASP A 120 7.61 -14.06 15.10
C ASP A 120 6.59 -14.05 13.97
N LYS A 121 5.37 -13.62 14.25
CA LYS A 121 4.33 -13.58 13.22
C LYS A 121 3.63 -12.24 13.17
N VAL A 122 3.28 -11.84 11.97
CA VAL A 122 2.46 -10.67 11.76
C VAL A 122 1.33 -11.05 10.82
N ASP A 123 0.24 -10.31 10.90
CA ASP A 123 -0.79 -10.39 9.88
C ASP A 123 -0.63 -9.17 8.99
N VAL A 124 -1.06 -9.27 7.76
CA VAL A 124 -1.09 -8.13 6.86
C VAL A 124 -2.55 -7.82 6.59
N ASN A 125 -2.97 -6.63 6.97
CA ASN A 125 -4.34 -6.20 6.76
C ASN A 125 -4.36 -5.13 5.70
N ILE A 126 -4.99 -5.43 4.57
CA ILE A 126 -5.10 -4.50 3.47
C ILE A 126 -6.51 -3.98 3.49
N THR A 127 -6.66 -2.67 3.66
CA THR A 127 -7.95 -2.03 3.68
C THR A 127 -8.06 -1.12 2.48
N VAL A 128 -9.10 -1.27 1.72
CA VAL A 128 -9.33 -0.45 0.54
C VAL A 128 -10.63 0.32 0.69
N LYS A 129 -10.69 1.46 0.03
CA LYS A 129 -11.91 2.24 -0.02
C LYS A 129 -12.27 2.34 -1.49
N GLU A 130 -13.38 1.75 -1.85
CA GLU A 130 -13.76 1.72 -3.25
C GLU A 130 -14.21 3.06 -3.77
N LYS A 131 -13.90 3.33 -5.02
CA LYS A 131 -14.42 4.50 -5.67
C LYS A 131 -15.85 4.22 -6.05
N PRO A 132 -16.68 5.24 -6.12
CA PRO A 132 -18.03 5.06 -6.61
C PRO A 132 -17.91 4.79 -8.09
N THR A 133 -17.87 3.55 -8.46
CA THR A 133 -17.83 3.22 -9.85
C THR A 133 -19.24 3.29 -10.37
N GLY A 134 -19.42 3.44 -11.57
CA GLY A 134 -20.76 3.48 -12.01
C GLY A 134 -21.35 4.77 -11.77
N ASN A 135 -20.68 5.66 -11.75
CA ASN A 135 -21.04 6.81 -11.48
C ASN A 135 -21.67 7.24 -12.54
N VAL A 136 -22.49 6.94 -12.74
CA VAL A 136 -23.27 7.05 -13.52
C VAL A 136 -23.77 8.15 -13.86
N MET A 137 -23.34 8.72 -14.40
CA MET A 137 -23.78 9.70 -14.77
C MET A 137 -24.60 9.46 -15.76
N PHE A 138 -24.71 8.48 -16.23
CA PHE A 138 -25.40 8.24 -17.24
C PHE A 138 -26.65 8.48 -17.01
N GLY A 139 -26.88 8.51 -16.33
CA GLY A 139 -28.05 8.65 -16.13
C GLY A 139 -28.71 9.54 -16.85
N LEU A 140 -28.63 9.99 -17.11
CA LEU A 140 -29.31 10.74 -17.55
C LEU A 140 -29.32 11.12 -18.76
N GLY A 141 -28.83 11.02 -19.12
CA GLY A 141 -28.93 11.39 -20.11
C GLY A 141 -29.54 10.80 -20.98
N PHE A 142 -30.06 10.60 -21.01
CA PHE A 142 -30.63 10.17 -21.72
C PHE A 142 -31.31 10.70 -22.33
N SER A 143 -31.28 11.10 -22.44
CA SER A 143 -31.75 11.51 -22.99
C SER A 143 -32.08 11.40 -23.66
N GLN A 144 -32.29 11.54 -23.80
CA GLN A 144 -32.59 11.61 -24.33
C GLN A 144 -32.59 11.26 -25.28
N GLN A 145 -32.54 11.25 -25.86
CA GLN A 145 -32.43 11.01 -26.71
C GLN A 145 -31.88 10.19 -27.18
N GLU A 146 -31.54 9.96 -27.21
CA GLU A 146 -30.92 9.22 -27.53
C GLU A 146 -30.59 8.47 -26.97
N GLY A 147 -30.79 8.52 -26.60
CA GLY A 147 -30.52 7.98 -25.93
C GLY A 147 -29.98 7.50 -25.32
N ILE A 148 -29.89 7.51 -25.02
CA ILE A 148 -29.30 7.25 -24.35
C ILE A 148 -28.57 6.64 -24.00
N ILE A 149 -28.50 6.45 -24.05
CA ILE A 149 -27.87 6.02 -23.75
C ILE A 149 -27.09 5.85 -23.50
N LEU A 150 -26.89 6.04 -23.50
CA LEU A 150 -26.13 6.15 -23.19
C LEU A 150 -25.13 6.28 -23.29
N SER A 151 -24.88 6.70 -23.37
CA SER A 151 -23.97 6.85 -23.38
C SER A 151 -23.24 6.47 -22.79
N GLY A 152 -23.25 6.25 -22.60
CA GLY A 152 -22.87 5.67 -21.82
C GLY A 152 -21.63 5.30 -21.63
N ASN A 153 -21.06 5.79 -21.36
CA ASN A 153 -19.89 5.53 -21.18
C ASN A 153 -19.65 5.15 -19.93
N ILE A 154 -20.01 4.18 -19.54
CA ILE A 154 -19.83 3.85 -18.31
C ILE A 154 -18.65 3.22 -18.23
N SER A 155 -17.73 3.70 -17.95
CA SER A 155 -16.67 3.01 -17.75
C SER A 155 -16.67 2.49 -16.44
N GLN A 156 -17.26 1.47 -16.18
CA GLN A 156 -17.19 0.92 -14.97
C GLN A 156 -16.07 0.00 -14.99
N ALA A 157 -14.99 0.33 -14.43
CA ALA A 157 -13.78 -0.45 -14.46
C ALA A 157 -13.78 -1.68 -13.62
N ASN A 158 -14.66 -2.08 -12.93
CA ASN A 158 -14.63 -3.27 -12.07
C ASN A 158 -16.03 -3.86 -11.97
N ILE A 159 -16.59 -4.17 -13.12
CA ILE A 159 -17.94 -4.64 -13.15
C ILE A 159 -18.09 -5.95 -12.44
N PHE A 160 -19.03 -6.05 -11.56
CA PHE A 160 -19.32 -7.26 -10.78
C PHE A 160 -18.12 -7.72 -9.94
N GLY A 161 -17.17 -6.83 -9.69
CA GLY A 161 -16.04 -7.19 -8.83
C GLY A 161 -15.11 -8.22 -9.43
N THR A 162 -15.16 -8.43 -10.73
CA THR A 162 -14.31 -9.44 -11.35
C THR A 162 -12.97 -8.90 -11.82
N GLY A 163 -12.78 -7.60 -11.77
CA GLY A 163 -11.55 -6.98 -12.26
C GLY A 163 -11.46 -6.92 -13.75
N LYS A 164 -12.54 -7.21 -14.44
CA LYS A 164 -12.51 -7.09 -15.87
C LYS A 164 -12.90 -5.70 -16.28
N HIS A 165 -12.23 -5.20 -17.30
CA HIS A 165 -12.58 -3.93 -17.77
C HIS A 165 -13.57 -4.13 -18.82
N LEU A 166 -14.73 -3.74 -18.67
CA LEU A 166 -15.67 -3.80 -19.66
C LEU A 166 -15.82 -2.49 -20.19
N ALA A 167 -15.15 -2.15 -21.08
CA ALA A 167 -15.30 -0.89 -21.58
C ALA A 167 -16.27 -0.95 -22.65
N LEU A 168 -17.42 -0.98 -22.43
CA LEU A 168 -18.32 -0.99 -23.34
C LEU A 168 -18.58 0.29 -23.85
N LYS A 169 -18.03 0.70 -24.73
CA LYS A 169 -18.35 1.87 -25.22
C LYS A 169 -19.40 1.70 -26.08
N ALA A 170 -20.24 1.33 -25.79
CA ALA A 170 -21.32 1.18 -26.48
C ALA A 170 -21.74 2.35 -27.06
N ASN A 171 -21.38 2.76 -27.73
CA ASN A 171 -21.80 3.80 -28.21
C ASN A 171 -22.61 3.71 -29.15
N THR A 172 -23.27 3.30 -29.18
CA THR A 172 -24.16 3.19 -30.00
C THR A 172 -24.82 4.19 -30.21
N GLY A 173 -24.70 4.82 -30.01
CA GLY A 173 -25.39 5.72 -30.11
C GLY A 173 -25.85 5.81 -31.11
N ALA A 174 -25.97 5.63 -31.58
CA ALA A 174 -26.52 5.71 -32.46
C ALA A 174 -27.18 5.47 -32.47
#